data_0708dd9c16c0b4bc6e5e4d59a42724dd
#
_entry.id   0708dd9c16c0b4bc6e5e4d59a42724dd
#
_cell.length_a   1.000
_cell.length_b   1.000
_cell.length_c   1.000
_cell.angle_alpha   90.00
_cell.angle_beta   90.00
_cell.angle_gamma   90.00
#
_symmetry.space_group_name_H-M   'P 1'
#
loop_
_entity.id
_entity.type
_entity.pdbx_description
1 polymer ?
#
loop_
_entity_poly.entity_id
_entity_poly.type
_entity_poly.pdbx_seq_one_letter_code
_entity_poly.pdbx_strand_id
1 'polypeptide(L)'
;MTKKQTILSGLKENYLFAVIRGNSASEATEISEAVYKGGIKNIEVTFTTPQADESIKELSRKYADTDMVVGAGTVMDDVTARIAIIAGAEFIVSPNFIPEISKVCNTYAVPYLPGCGTVTEITSAMATGVEVVKVFPGGILGPSFIKNVHGPIPHVEMMPSGGVSLENMQEWVDNGAWAVGIGSALTKNLAADGLNSVTEISKQFVDKYKELH
;
A
#
# COMPACT_ATOMS: atom_id res chain seq x y z
N MET A 1 -4.24 22.39 -1.66
CA MET A 1 -4.54 20.94 -1.80
C MET A 1 -5.58 20.52 -0.77
N THR A 2 -6.47 19.61 -1.11
CA THR A 2 -7.37 18.96 -0.14
C THR A 2 -6.57 17.96 0.71
N LYS A 3 -7.12 17.55 1.89
CA LYS A 3 -6.49 16.50 2.73
C LYS A 3 -6.14 15.25 1.91
N LYS A 4 -7.08 14.76 1.11
CA LYS A 4 -6.89 13.58 0.25
C LYS A 4 -5.73 13.75 -0.75
N GLN A 5 -5.64 14.91 -1.40
CA GLN A 5 -4.55 15.24 -2.32
C GLN A 5 -3.19 15.32 -1.62
N THR A 6 -3.14 15.87 -0.41
CA THR A 6 -1.89 15.93 0.38
C THR A 6 -1.39 14.53 0.72
N ILE A 7 -2.30 13.65 1.16
CA ILE A 7 -1.95 12.25 1.45
C ILE A 7 -1.44 11.55 0.18
N LEU A 8 -2.17 11.63 -0.94
CA LEU A 8 -1.76 10.99 -2.19
C LEU A 8 -0.40 11.49 -2.69
N SER A 9 -0.12 12.80 -2.55
CA SER A 9 1.18 13.37 -2.90
C SER A 9 2.30 12.76 -2.04
N GLY A 10 2.11 12.66 -0.73
CA GLY A 10 3.07 12.04 0.17
C GLY A 10 3.28 10.55 -0.11
N LEU A 11 2.21 9.80 -0.39
CA LEU A 11 2.28 8.40 -0.77
C LEU A 11 3.10 8.20 -2.05
N LYS A 12 2.90 9.06 -3.06
CA LYS A 12 3.65 9.04 -4.33
C LYS A 12 5.12 9.36 -4.12
N GLU A 13 5.42 10.39 -3.33
CA GLU A 13 6.79 10.82 -3.01
C GLU A 13 7.57 9.71 -2.28
N ASN A 14 6.93 9.04 -1.34
CA ASN A 14 7.51 7.91 -0.62
C ASN A 14 7.69 6.67 -1.50
N TYR A 15 6.88 6.48 -2.51
CA TYR A 15 6.88 5.44 -3.55
C TYR A 15 6.71 4.00 -3.05
N LEU A 16 7.43 3.58 -2.01
CA LEU A 16 7.45 2.20 -1.50
C LEU A 16 6.35 2.02 -0.44
N PHE A 17 5.47 1.03 -0.65
CA PHE A 17 4.48 0.60 0.33
C PHE A 17 4.90 -0.73 0.95
N ALA A 18 4.89 -0.82 2.26
CA ALA A 18 5.06 -2.08 2.97
C ALA A 18 3.69 -2.67 3.31
N VAL A 19 3.40 -3.85 2.78
CA VAL A 19 2.17 -4.59 3.07
C VAL A 19 2.42 -5.55 4.22
N ILE A 20 1.95 -5.19 5.42
CA ILE A 20 2.27 -5.86 6.67
C ILE A 20 1.19 -6.85 7.07
N ARG A 21 1.62 -8.05 7.43
CA ARG A 21 0.81 -9.10 8.07
C ARG A 21 1.54 -9.59 9.30
N GLY A 22 0.82 -9.67 10.41
CA GLY A 22 1.31 -10.24 11.66
C GLY A 22 0.36 -11.30 12.19
N ASN A 23 0.82 -12.13 13.10
CA ASN A 23 -0.01 -13.09 13.84
C ASN A 23 -0.76 -12.42 15.00
N SER A 24 -0.42 -11.17 15.32
CA SER A 24 -1.07 -10.31 16.30
C SER A 24 -0.87 -8.83 15.97
N ALA A 25 -1.62 -7.94 16.62
CA ALA A 25 -1.43 -6.49 16.51
C ALA A 25 -0.01 -6.07 16.91
N SER A 26 0.55 -6.64 18.00
CA SER A 26 1.91 -6.34 18.48
C SER A 26 2.95 -6.71 17.43
N GLU A 27 2.89 -7.92 16.87
CA GLU A 27 3.83 -8.35 15.82
C GLU A 27 3.74 -7.46 14.56
N ALA A 28 2.52 -7.09 14.14
CA ALA A 28 2.35 -6.17 13.02
C ALA A 28 2.95 -4.79 13.31
N THR A 29 2.80 -4.28 14.53
CA THR A 29 3.43 -3.03 14.96
C THR A 29 4.95 -3.14 14.92
N GLU A 30 5.55 -4.19 15.48
CA GLU A 30 6.99 -4.41 15.51
C GLU A 30 7.60 -4.55 14.10
N ILE A 31 6.92 -5.28 13.19
CA ILE A 31 7.32 -5.40 11.79
C ILE A 31 7.25 -4.03 11.10
N SER A 32 6.17 -3.26 11.32
CA SER A 32 6.00 -1.92 10.75
C SER A 32 7.11 -0.97 11.19
N GLU A 33 7.50 -1.02 12.45
CA GLU A 33 8.60 -0.22 13.01
C GLU A 33 9.96 -0.63 12.41
N ALA A 34 10.20 -1.92 12.24
CA ALA A 34 11.41 -2.42 11.61
C ALA A 34 11.51 -1.98 10.12
N VAL A 35 10.39 -2.01 9.40
CA VAL A 35 10.27 -1.53 8.02
C VAL A 35 10.54 -0.02 7.94
N TYR A 36 9.92 0.76 8.83
CA TYR A 36 10.12 2.21 8.88
C TYR A 36 11.57 2.58 9.21
N LYS A 37 12.20 1.86 10.15
CA LYS A 37 13.62 2.00 10.46
C LYS A 37 14.51 1.73 9.23
N GLY A 38 14.08 0.85 8.33
CA GLY A 38 14.73 0.58 7.04
C GLY A 38 14.48 1.65 5.97
N GLY A 39 13.59 2.63 6.24
CA GLY A 39 13.35 3.80 5.40
C GLY A 39 12.09 3.72 4.52
N ILE A 40 11.26 2.68 4.61
CA ILE A 40 9.96 2.64 3.93
C ILE A 40 8.93 3.33 4.82
N LYS A 41 8.22 4.32 4.28
CA LYS A 41 7.36 5.23 5.04
C LYS A 41 5.86 4.95 4.89
N ASN A 42 5.41 4.38 3.77
CA ASN A 42 4.00 4.01 3.59
C ASN A 42 3.78 2.61 4.15
N ILE A 43 3.05 2.52 5.25
CA ILE A 43 2.80 1.28 6.00
C ILE A 43 1.33 0.87 5.84
N GLU A 44 1.07 -0.24 5.15
CA GLU A 44 -0.25 -0.84 4.94
C GLU A 44 -0.43 -2.02 5.91
N VAL A 45 -1.09 -1.82 7.06
CA VAL A 45 -1.42 -2.92 7.99
C VAL A 45 -2.66 -3.64 7.48
N THR A 46 -2.55 -4.94 7.20
CA THR A 46 -3.67 -5.71 6.62
C THR A 46 -4.64 -6.24 7.67
N PHE A 47 -5.93 -6.20 7.40
CA PHE A 47 -7.00 -6.74 8.26
C PHE A 47 -7.04 -8.29 8.29
N THR A 48 -6.10 -8.97 7.65
CA THR A 48 -5.82 -10.39 7.92
C THR A 48 -5.03 -10.58 9.22
N THR A 49 -4.45 -9.53 9.76
CA THR A 49 -3.84 -9.50 11.09
C THR A 49 -4.92 -9.42 12.15
N PRO A 50 -4.94 -10.28 13.17
CA PRO A 50 -5.84 -10.11 14.31
C PRO A 50 -5.66 -8.75 14.98
N GLN A 51 -6.77 -8.03 15.24
CA GLN A 51 -6.76 -6.72 15.88
C GLN A 51 -5.90 -5.68 15.12
N ALA A 52 -5.98 -5.69 13.79
CA ALA A 52 -5.22 -4.77 12.92
C ALA A 52 -5.49 -3.30 13.24
N ASP A 53 -6.72 -2.97 13.66
CA ASP A 53 -7.12 -1.63 14.08
C ASP A 53 -6.35 -1.14 15.31
N GLU A 54 -6.00 -2.01 16.25
CA GLU A 54 -5.17 -1.67 17.40
C GLU A 54 -3.74 -1.30 16.96
N SER A 55 -3.15 -2.08 16.04
CA SER A 55 -1.83 -1.76 15.47
C SER A 55 -1.84 -0.44 14.71
N ILE A 56 -2.86 -0.20 13.86
CA ILE A 56 -3.03 1.06 13.14
C ILE A 56 -3.12 2.23 14.12
N LYS A 57 -3.93 2.10 15.18
CA LYS A 57 -4.12 3.14 16.20
C LYS A 57 -2.81 3.44 16.95
N GLU A 58 -2.05 2.42 17.30
CA GLU A 58 -0.76 2.58 17.98
C GLU A 58 0.24 3.29 17.08
N LEU A 59 0.43 2.82 15.84
CA LEU A 59 1.35 3.41 14.87
C LEU A 59 0.97 4.86 14.54
N SER A 60 -0.29 5.13 14.23
CA SER A 60 -0.78 6.48 13.90
C SER A 60 -0.55 7.46 15.04
N ARG A 61 -0.69 7.03 16.30
CA ARG A 61 -0.43 7.88 17.46
C ARG A 61 1.07 8.08 17.72
N LYS A 62 1.85 7.00 17.64
CA LYS A 62 3.29 7.01 17.95
C LYS A 62 4.09 7.80 16.94
N TYR A 63 3.67 7.78 15.67
CA TYR A 63 4.37 8.39 14.54
C TYR A 63 3.65 9.62 13.97
N ALA A 64 2.73 10.24 14.73
CA ALA A 64 1.92 11.38 14.28
C ALA A 64 2.74 12.59 13.78
N ASP A 65 3.92 12.82 14.39
CA ASP A 65 4.79 13.95 14.06
C ASP A 65 6.00 13.53 13.19
N THR A 66 5.85 12.44 12.43
CA THR A 66 6.88 11.91 11.54
C THR A 66 6.37 11.84 10.09
N ASP A 67 7.19 11.30 9.20
CA ASP A 67 6.85 11.08 7.80
C ASP A 67 6.30 9.66 7.50
N MET A 68 6.02 8.86 8.54
CA MET A 68 5.30 7.59 8.39
C MET A 68 3.84 7.86 8.03
N VAL A 69 3.37 7.24 6.97
CA VAL A 69 1.95 7.25 6.57
C VAL A 69 1.36 5.88 6.82
N VAL A 70 0.40 5.79 7.74
CA VAL A 70 -0.22 4.53 8.15
C VAL A 70 -1.55 4.34 7.44
N GLY A 71 -1.74 3.22 6.79
CA GLY A 71 -2.98 2.84 6.15
C GLY A 71 -3.43 1.41 6.48
N ALA A 72 -4.60 1.07 6.00
CA ALA A 72 -5.23 -0.23 6.17
C ALA A 72 -5.31 -0.99 4.86
N GLY A 73 -4.90 -2.26 4.86
CA GLY A 73 -5.01 -3.16 3.73
C GLY A 73 -5.94 -4.33 3.97
N THR A 74 -6.27 -5.03 2.88
CA THR A 74 -7.22 -6.16 2.88
C THR A 74 -8.57 -5.79 3.50
N VAL A 75 -8.99 -4.55 3.25
CA VAL A 75 -10.30 -4.05 3.69
C VAL A 75 -11.35 -4.56 2.70
N MET A 76 -12.34 -5.34 3.19
CA MET A 76 -13.28 -6.07 2.36
C MET A 76 -14.72 -5.55 2.41
N ASP A 77 -14.97 -4.50 3.21
CA ASP A 77 -16.29 -3.87 3.38
C ASP A 77 -16.17 -2.45 3.93
N ASP A 78 -17.27 -1.71 3.86
CA ASP A 78 -17.37 -0.32 4.31
C ASP A 78 -17.29 -0.16 5.83
N VAL A 79 -17.76 -1.15 6.59
CA VAL A 79 -17.68 -1.15 8.06
C VAL A 79 -16.22 -1.23 8.50
N THR A 80 -15.46 -2.18 7.92
CA THR A 80 -14.02 -2.34 8.17
C THR A 80 -13.25 -1.09 7.73
N ALA A 81 -13.61 -0.48 6.59
CA ALA A 81 -13.01 0.78 6.15
C ALA A 81 -13.25 1.90 7.18
N ARG A 82 -14.45 2.00 7.72
CA ARG A 82 -14.78 3.01 8.75
C ARG A 82 -14.02 2.76 10.05
N ILE A 83 -13.90 1.52 10.50
CA ILE A 83 -13.10 1.14 11.68
C ILE A 83 -11.64 1.55 11.49
N ALA A 84 -11.04 1.23 10.33
CA ALA A 84 -9.67 1.61 10.01
C ALA A 84 -9.46 3.14 10.05
N ILE A 85 -10.39 3.91 9.48
CA ILE A 85 -10.33 5.38 9.50
C ILE A 85 -10.43 5.93 10.93
N ILE A 86 -11.29 5.35 11.79
CA ILE A 86 -11.39 5.74 13.21
C ILE A 86 -10.09 5.42 13.96
N ALA A 87 -9.44 4.30 13.61
CA ALA A 87 -8.15 3.90 14.18
C ALA A 87 -6.99 4.82 13.75
N GLY A 88 -7.20 5.66 12.72
CA GLY A 88 -6.20 6.62 12.25
C GLY A 88 -5.59 6.29 10.89
N ALA A 89 -6.14 5.30 10.16
CA ALA A 89 -5.67 5.02 8.80
C ALA A 89 -5.85 6.24 7.89
N GLU A 90 -4.77 6.62 7.21
CA GLU A 90 -4.73 7.73 6.27
C GLU A 90 -5.04 7.32 4.83
N PHE A 91 -4.94 6.03 4.50
CA PHE A 91 -5.36 5.46 3.23
C PHE A 91 -5.94 4.05 3.42
N ILE A 92 -6.79 3.64 2.49
CA ILE A 92 -7.46 2.33 2.51
C ILE A 92 -7.10 1.57 1.24
N VAL A 93 -6.75 0.29 1.39
CA VAL A 93 -6.45 -0.62 0.28
C VAL A 93 -7.31 -1.88 0.39
N SER A 94 -7.85 -2.33 -0.72
CA SER A 94 -8.58 -3.60 -0.80
C SER A 94 -8.02 -4.51 -1.91
N PRO A 95 -8.25 -5.82 -1.87
CA PRO A 95 -7.79 -6.72 -2.94
C PRO A 95 -8.65 -6.63 -4.21
N ASN A 96 -9.86 -6.03 -4.11
CA ASN A 96 -10.81 -5.83 -5.21
C ASN A 96 -11.50 -4.46 -5.08
N PHE A 97 -12.19 -4.02 -6.13
CA PHE A 97 -12.98 -2.80 -6.07
C PHE A 97 -14.34 -3.03 -5.39
N ILE A 98 -14.64 -2.22 -4.38
CA ILE A 98 -15.90 -2.24 -3.62
C ILE A 98 -16.45 -0.81 -3.55
N PRO A 99 -17.57 -0.49 -4.25
CA PRO A 99 -18.12 0.85 -4.34
C PRO A 99 -18.50 1.47 -2.98
N GLU A 100 -18.92 0.64 -2.02
CA GLU A 100 -19.30 1.06 -0.67
C GLU A 100 -18.09 1.62 0.09
N ILE A 101 -16.91 1.01 -0.06
CA ILE A 101 -15.66 1.52 0.52
C ILE A 101 -15.33 2.89 -0.09
N SER A 102 -15.49 3.05 -1.40
CA SER A 102 -15.24 4.34 -2.07
C SER A 102 -16.12 5.46 -1.50
N LYS A 103 -17.41 5.18 -1.23
CA LYS A 103 -18.34 6.14 -0.61
C LYS A 103 -17.85 6.56 0.79
N VAL A 104 -17.47 5.61 1.64
CA VAL A 104 -16.94 5.89 2.98
C VAL A 104 -15.65 6.72 2.88
N CYS A 105 -14.71 6.30 2.08
CA CYS A 105 -13.43 6.99 1.92
C CYS A 105 -13.61 8.43 1.40
N ASN A 106 -14.49 8.66 0.43
CA ASN A 106 -14.79 10.00 -0.06
C ASN A 106 -15.46 10.86 1.02
N THR A 107 -16.35 10.29 1.84
CA THR A 107 -17.02 11.02 2.94
C THR A 107 -16.01 11.55 3.97
N TYR A 108 -14.96 10.80 4.23
CA TYR A 108 -13.94 11.17 5.24
C TYR A 108 -12.65 11.74 4.65
N ALA A 109 -12.62 12.02 3.35
CA ALA A 109 -11.46 12.54 2.62
C ALA A 109 -10.19 11.68 2.82
N VAL A 110 -10.34 10.35 2.73
CA VAL A 110 -9.28 9.36 2.79
C VAL A 110 -9.09 8.74 1.41
N PRO A 111 -7.86 8.59 0.88
CA PRO A 111 -7.61 7.88 -0.37
C PRO A 111 -8.04 6.42 -0.28
N TYR A 112 -8.65 5.91 -1.38
CA TYR A 112 -8.97 4.50 -1.55
C TYR A 112 -8.21 3.95 -2.76
N LEU A 113 -7.44 2.88 -2.55
CA LEU A 113 -6.66 2.18 -3.57
C LEU A 113 -7.21 0.76 -3.76
N PRO A 114 -8.29 0.58 -4.55
CA PRO A 114 -8.90 -0.73 -4.79
C PRO A 114 -8.03 -1.61 -5.67
N GLY A 115 -8.04 -2.91 -5.40
CA GLY A 115 -7.47 -3.94 -6.26
C GLY A 115 -8.25 -4.07 -7.57
N CYS A 116 -7.55 -4.02 -8.69
CA CYS A 116 -8.10 -4.19 -10.03
C CYS A 116 -7.16 -5.07 -10.86
N GLY A 117 -7.73 -6.03 -11.59
CA GLY A 117 -7.01 -6.92 -12.50
C GLY A 117 -7.50 -6.82 -13.94
N THR A 118 -8.49 -5.97 -14.23
CA THR A 118 -9.08 -5.77 -15.55
C THR A 118 -9.37 -4.30 -15.82
N VAL A 119 -9.43 -3.94 -17.11
CA VAL A 119 -9.81 -2.58 -17.55
C VAL A 119 -11.21 -2.19 -17.05
N THR A 120 -12.14 -3.14 -17.00
CA THR A 120 -13.51 -2.91 -16.51
C THR A 120 -13.51 -2.52 -15.01
N GLU A 121 -12.74 -3.23 -14.18
CA GLU A 121 -12.62 -2.89 -12.76
C GLU A 121 -11.96 -1.53 -12.55
N ILE A 122 -10.90 -1.24 -13.31
CA ILE A 122 -10.20 0.06 -13.27
C ILE A 122 -11.18 1.20 -13.61
N THR A 123 -11.91 1.11 -14.73
CA THR A 123 -12.85 2.17 -15.13
C THR A 123 -14.02 2.30 -14.17
N SER A 124 -14.48 1.19 -13.59
CA SER A 124 -15.53 1.20 -12.56
C SER A 124 -15.06 1.90 -11.28
N ALA A 125 -13.82 1.65 -10.87
CA ALA A 125 -13.22 2.33 -9.71
C ALA A 125 -13.06 3.84 -9.98
N MET A 126 -12.47 4.22 -11.12
CA MET A 126 -12.28 5.62 -11.52
C MET A 126 -13.59 6.41 -11.56
N ALA A 127 -14.68 5.79 -11.99
CA ALA A 127 -16.01 6.42 -12.03
C ALA A 127 -16.55 6.83 -10.64
N THR A 128 -15.97 6.31 -9.56
CA THR A 128 -16.31 6.67 -8.17
C THR A 128 -15.37 7.72 -7.55
N GLY A 129 -14.42 8.27 -8.34
CA GLY A 129 -13.44 9.24 -7.87
C GLY A 129 -12.19 8.61 -7.26
N VAL A 130 -11.91 7.33 -7.57
CA VAL A 130 -10.63 6.69 -7.27
C VAL A 130 -9.55 7.28 -8.18
N GLU A 131 -8.45 7.72 -7.61
CA GLU A 131 -7.34 8.35 -8.33
C GLU A 131 -6.19 7.38 -8.60
N VAL A 132 -6.01 6.39 -7.73
CA VAL A 132 -4.96 5.35 -7.84
C VAL A 132 -5.60 3.99 -7.64
N VAL A 133 -5.32 3.03 -8.53
CA VAL A 133 -5.76 1.64 -8.37
C VAL A 133 -4.58 0.74 -8.02
N LYS A 134 -4.82 -0.24 -7.17
CA LYS A 134 -3.87 -1.33 -6.91
C LYS A 134 -3.97 -2.35 -8.04
N VAL A 135 -2.87 -2.64 -8.73
CA VAL A 135 -2.79 -3.76 -9.68
C VAL A 135 -2.59 -5.06 -8.90
N PHE A 136 -3.62 -5.90 -8.87
CA PHE A 136 -3.61 -7.12 -8.05
C PHE A 136 -4.35 -8.28 -8.72
N PRO A 137 -3.78 -9.50 -8.72
CA PRO A 137 -2.45 -9.89 -8.19
C PRO A 137 -1.30 -9.53 -9.15
N GLY A 138 -0.38 -8.66 -8.70
CA GLY A 138 0.70 -8.14 -9.54
C GLY A 138 1.59 -9.23 -10.13
N GLY A 139 1.93 -10.27 -9.36
CA GLY A 139 2.77 -11.36 -9.82
C GLY A 139 2.16 -12.22 -10.95
N ILE A 140 0.84 -12.17 -11.15
CA ILE A 140 0.15 -12.84 -12.26
C ILE A 140 0.04 -11.90 -13.48
N LEU A 141 -0.29 -10.63 -13.24
CA LEU A 141 -0.50 -9.65 -14.31
C LEU A 141 0.80 -9.19 -14.95
N GLY A 142 1.85 -9.05 -14.14
CA GLY A 142 3.18 -8.62 -14.58
C GLY A 142 3.29 -7.13 -14.91
N PRO A 143 4.53 -6.61 -15.03
CA PRO A 143 4.77 -5.18 -15.24
C PRO A 143 4.16 -4.62 -16.53
N SER A 144 4.13 -5.41 -17.61
CA SER A 144 3.56 -5.02 -18.90
C SER A 144 2.07 -4.69 -18.84
N PHE A 145 1.34 -5.17 -17.81
CA PHE A 145 -0.06 -4.82 -17.61
C PHE A 145 -0.27 -3.30 -17.51
N ILE A 146 0.59 -2.61 -16.73
CA ILE A 146 0.52 -1.15 -16.55
C ILE A 146 0.66 -0.44 -17.91
N LYS A 147 1.72 -0.77 -18.65
CA LYS A 147 1.95 -0.18 -19.98
C LYS A 147 0.78 -0.41 -20.94
N ASN A 148 0.23 -1.62 -20.93
CA ASN A 148 -0.90 -1.98 -21.82
C ASN A 148 -2.18 -1.23 -21.43
N VAL A 149 -2.46 -1.03 -20.14
CA VAL A 149 -3.60 -0.22 -19.68
C VAL A 149 -3.41 1.26 -19.99
N HIS A 150 -2.20 1.79 -19.88
CA HIS A 150 -1.90 3.17 -20.23
C HIS A 150 -2.15 3.50 -21.72
N GLY A 151 -2.19 2.49 -22.60
CA GLY A 151 -2.57 2.70 -24.01
C GLY A 151 -3.94 3.38 -24.13
N PRO A 152 -5.05 2.73 -23.71
CA PRO A 152 -6.39 3.31 -23.73
C PRO A 152 -6.69 4.29 -22.59
N ILE A 153 -6.01 4.21 -21.44
CA ILE A 153 -6.29 5.02 -20.25
C ILE A 153 -4.98 5.62 -19.71
N PRO A 154 -4.39 6.60 -20.41
CA PRO A 154 -3.06 7.12 -20.09
C PRO A 154 -2.95 7.89 -18.76
N HIS A 155 -4.09 8.26 -18.17
CA HIS A 155 -4.19 9.09 -16.97
C HIS A 155 -4.49 8.28 -15.68
N VAL A 156 -4.62 6.95 -15.77
CA VAL A 156 -4.82 6.14 -14.56
C VAL A 156 -3.49 5.93 -13.85
N GLU A 157 -3.47 6.16 -12.55
CA GLU A 157 -2.31 5.86 -11.71
C GLU A 157 -2.44 4.43 -11.14
N MET A 158 -1.37 3.65 -11.23
CA MET A 158 -1.40 2.21 -10.89
C MET A 158 -0.27 1.83 -9.95
N MET A 159 -0.61 1.13 -8.85
CA MET A 159 0.33 0.62 -7.86
C MET A 159 0.28 -0.92 -7.85
N PRO A 160 1.26 -1.62 -8.41
CA PRO A 160 1.33 -3.07 -8.34
C PRO A 160 1.56 -3.55 -6.91
N SER A 161 0.91 -4.65 -6.54
CA SER A 161 1.09 -5.33 -5.26
C SER A 161 0.99 -6.85 -5.44
N GLY A 162 1.83 -7.57 -4.70
CA GLY A 162 2.05 -9.00 -4.87
C GLY A 162 3.06 -9.31 -5.98
N GLY A 163 4.13 -10.02 -5.62
CA GLY A 163 5.21 -10.40 -6.54
C GLY A 163 6.25 -9.32 -6.83
N VAL A 164 6.19 -8.16 -6.16
CA VAL A 164 7.25 -7.15 -6.26
C VAL A 164 8.47 -7.62 -5.44
N SER A 165 9.65 -7.56 -6.06
CA SER A 165 10.93 -7.97 -5.48
C SER A 165 12.05 -7.01 -5.91
N LEU A 166 13.23 -7.16 -5.30
CA LEU A 166 14.42 -6.38 -5.68
C LEU A 166 14.84 -6.64 -7.13
N GLU A 167 14.62 -7.86 -7.61
CA GLU A 167 15.01 -8.30 -8.95
C GLU A 167 14.12 -7.69 -10.04
N ASN A 168 12.82 -7.52 -9.77
CA ASN A 168 11.85 -7.04 -10.78
C ASN A 168 11.38 -5.58 -10.57
N MET A 169 11.89 -4.90 -9.55
CA MET A 169 11.45 -3.53 -9.23
C MET A 169 11.71 -2.55 -10.38
N GLN A 170 12.85 -2.68 -11.08
CA GLN A 170 13.15 -1.87 -12.26
C GLN A 170 12.08 -1.99 -13.33
N GLU A 171 11.60 -3.21 -13.63
CA GLU A 171 10.58 -3.43 -14.64
C GLU A 171 9.26 -2.73 -14.30
N TRP A 172 8.87 -2.71 -13.02
CA TRP A 172 7.68 -1.99 -12.58
C TRP A 172 7.83 -0.48 -12.77
N VAL A 173 8.99 0.09 -12.42
CA VAL A 173 9.31 1.50 -12.62
C VAL A 173 9.28 1.85 -14.12
N ASP A 174 9.95 1.07 -14.96
CA ASP A 174 10.05 1.30 -16.40
C ASP A 174 8.69 1.22 -17.13
N ASN A 175 7.74 0.45 -16.58
CA ASN A 175 6.38 0.36 -17.09
C ASN A 175 5.43 1.43 -16.53
N GLY A 176 5.92 2.36 -15.69
CA GLY A 176 5.17 3.52 -15.22
C GLY A 176 4.32 3.24 -13.97
N ALA A 177 4.77 2.36 -13.07
CA ALA A 177 4.13 2.20 -11.77
C ALA A 177 4.18 3.51 -10.98
N TRP A 178 3.03 3.94 -10.46
CA TRP A 178 2.90 5.14 -9.63
C TRP A 178 3.60 4.99 -8.26
N ALA A 179 3.60 3.80 -7.72
CA ALA A 179 4.27 3.32 -6.52
C ALA A 179 4.31 1.79 -6.58
N VAL A 180 4.96 1.12 -5.62
CA VAL A 180 5.00 -0.35 -5.55
C VAL A 180 4.69 -0.85 -4.15
N GLY A 181 3.85 -1.91 -4.05
CA GLY A 181 3.49 -2.59 -2.82
C GLY A 181 4.30 -3.86 -2.60
N ILE A 182 5.09 -3.90 -1.52
CA ILE A 182 6.00 -4.97 -1.17
C ILE A 182 5.42 -5.72 0.04
N GLY A 183 5.14 -6.99 -0.10
CA GLY A 183 4.58 -7.82 0.97
C GLY A 183 5.61 -8.81 1.52
N SER A 184 5.42 -10.10 1.24
CA SER A 184 6.22 -11.21 1.79
C SER A 184 7.73 -11.10 1.55
N ALA A 185 8.16 -10.34 0.55
CA ALA A 185 9.58 -10.10 0.31
C ALA A 185 10.26 -9.40 1.49
N LEU A 186 9.53 -8.52 2.23
CA LEU A 186 10.08 -7.81 3.40
C LEU A 186 10.29 -8.73 4.60
N THR A 187 9.45 -9.75 4.76
CA THR A 187 9.42 -10.63 5.94
C THR A 187 9.96 -12.03 5.68
N LYS A 188 10.54 -12.26 4.49
CA LYS A 188 10.99 -13.62 4.06
C LYS A 188 11.97 -14.28 5.03
N ASN A 189 12.76 -13.51 5.75
CA ASN A 189 13.76 -13.98 6.71
C ASN A 189 13.35 -13.73 8.17
N LEU A 190 12.16 -13.19 8.44
CA LEU A 190 11.72 -12.80 9.79
C LEU A 190 11.79 -13.96 10.77
N ALA A 191 11.34 -15.16 10.39
CA ALA A 191 11.30 -16.32 11.25
C ALA A 191 12.71 -16.86 11.63
N ALA A 192 13.70 -16.70 10.74
CA ALA A 192 15.06 -17.17 10.96
C ALA A 192 15.94 -16.11 11.62
N ASP A 193 15.86 -14.86 11.17
CA ASP A 193 16.83 -13.80 11.49
C ASP A 193 16.21 -12.62 12.28
N GLY A 194 14.92 -12.71 12.62
CA GLY A 194 14.22 -11.71 13.42
C GLY A 194 14.01 -10.36 12.71
N LEU A 195 13.57 -9.35 13.48
CA LEU A 195 13.20 -8.03 12.98
C LEU A 195 14.36 -7.26 12.29
N ASN A 196 15.60 -7.54 12.64
CA ASN A 196 16.74 -6.91 11.98
C ASN A 196 16.78 -7.24 10.49
N SER A 197 16.41 -8.46 10.09
CA SER A 197 16.35 -8.86 8.70
C SER A 197 15.31 -8.04 7.91
N VAL A 198 14.20 -7.70 8.54
CA VAL A 198 13.15 -6.84 7.95
C VAL A 198 13.71 -5.43 7.70
N THR A 199 14.42 -4.87 8.67
CA THR A 199 15.06 -3.56 8.53
C THR A 199 16.07 -3.54 7.38
N GLU A 200 16.94 -4.54 7.29
CA GLU A 200 17.97 -4.63 6.24
C GLU A 200 17.35 -4.83 4.85
N ILE A 201 16.34 -5.68 4.72
CA ILE A 201 15.63 -5.87 3.45
C ILE A 201 14.91 -4.57 3.03
N SER A 202 14.25 -3.89 3.96
CA SER A 202 13.58 -2.61 3.69
C SER A 202 14.58 -1.57 3.19
N LYS A 203 15.76 -1.49 3.79
CA LYS A 203 16.84 -0.62 3.34
C LYS A 203 17.30 -0.97 1.92
N GLN A 204 17.44 -2.26 1.59
CA GLN A 204 17.79 -2.68 0.23
C GLN A 204 16.78 -2.18 -0.82
N PHE A 205 15.46 -2.23 -0.51
CA PHE A 205 14.43 -1.67 -1.39
C PHE A 205 14.53 -0.16 -1.54
N VAL A 206 14.81 0.56 -0.44
CA VAL A 206 15.01 2.01 -0.48
C VAL A 206 16.25 2.39 -1.29
N ASP A 207 17.35 1.69 -1.08
CA ASP A 207 18.60 1.95 -1.82
C ASP A 207 18.41 1.62 -3.31
N LYS A 208 17.74 0.50 -3.62
CA LYS A 208 17.38 0.16 -4.99
C LYS A 208 16.53 1.22 -5.65
N TYR A 209 15.51 1.74 -4.96
CA TYR A 209 14.66 2.82 -5.49
C TYR A 209 15.46 4.09 -5.82
N LYS A 210 16.40 4.48 -4.93
CA LYS A 210 17.29 5.63 -5.17
C LYS A 210 18.23 5.46 -6.36
N GLU A 211 18.63 4.22 -6.67
CA GLU A 211 19.46 3.93 -7.86
C GLU A 211 18.67 4.08 -9.16
N LEU A 212 17.34 4.00 -9.10
CA LEU A 212 16.44 4.05 -10.26
C LEU A 212 15.96 5.47 -10.61
N HIS A 213 16.23 6.44 -9.73
CA HIS A 213 15.80 7.84 -9.83
C HIS A 213 16.94 8.82 -9.57
#